data_069ee981b03f4765c56f6f60c939d5e8
#
_entry.id   069ee981b03f4765c56f6f60c939d5e8
#
_cell.length_a   1.000
_cell.length_b   1.000
_cell.length_c   1.000
_cell.angle_alpha   90.00
_cell.angle_beta   90.00
_cell.angle_gamma   90.00
#
_symmetry.space_group_name_H-M   'P 1'
#
loop_
_entity.id
_entity.type
_entity.pdbx_description
1 polymer ?
#
loop_
_entity_poly.entity_id
_entity_poly.type
_entity_poly.pdbx_seq_one_letter_code
_entity_poly.pdbx_strand_id
1 'polypeptide(L)'
;YVNLYDLDKYNNFADIELDLESSVADALKQIDHPPLGYTSEMGLKPDSIEGNARTKLKLNLEIKNDLKPEDVMVDVKSDLSGVRFPDIFETKDITADELKLEVNNKGLSLTGDVKLENIPLKLAWNENFGDKNYRSRYKLSFKFNNALKKELNFDSAMLNPPYVDGYALVDSEITVYDSRKTSVSVNAQLNHMAVDFSFLGFKKSVNEAANLTAVLSLYDNKLSAVPRFSLFKNDFKLEGKIDLDKDGNLKTVDIDNISGPRTSAKARIDLTQQPKK
;
A
#
# COMPACT_ATOMS: atom_id res chain seq x y z
N TYR A 1 13.00 32.88 6.91
CA TYR A 1 14.45 33.22 6.84
C TYR A 1 14.89 33.04 5.40
N VAL A 2 15.66 34.03 4.91
CA VAL A 2 16.30 34.02 3.57
C VAL A 2 17.76 34.38 3.75
N ASN A 3 18.65 33.54 3.23
CA ASN A 3 20.08 33.79 3.20
C ASN A 3 20.59 33.77 1.76
N LEU A 4 21.21 34.84 1.34
CA LEU A 4 21.87 34.95 0.03
C LEU A 4 23.38 34.86 0.24
N TYR A 5 24.05 34.02 -0.53
CA TYR A 5 25.50 33.82 -0.39
C TYR A 5 26.20 33.65 -1.74
N ASP A 6 27.52 33.74 -1.69
CA ASP A 6 28.40 33.73 -2.87
C ASP A 6 28.13 34.89 -3.86
N LEU A 7 27.66 36.04 -3.36
CA LEU A 7 27.26 37.20 -4.18
C LEU A 7 28.43 37.85 -4.93
N ASP A 8 29.65 37.52 -4.55
CA ASP A 8 30.88 37.94 -5.20
C ASP A 8 31.41 36.95 -6.24
N LYS A 9 30.73 35.81 -6.41
CA LYS A 9 31.06 34.76 -7.36
C LYS A 9 30.17 34.79 -8.60
N TYR A 10 30.55 34.00 -9.60
CA TYR A 10 29.75 33.84 -10.82
C TYR A 10 28.38 33.21 -10.57
N ASN A 11 28.32 32.25 -9.64
CA ASN A 11 27.07 31.57 -9.22
C ASN A 11 26.69 32.07 -7.83
N ASN A 12 25.51 32.60 -7.71
CA ASN A 12 24.90 33.11 -6.48
C ASN A 12 23.82 32.14 -6.03
N PHE A 13 23.67 31.96 -4.72
CA PHE A 13 22.70 31.00 -4.16
C PHE A 13 21.80 31.67 -3.13
N ALA A 14 20.60 31.05 -2.96
CA ALA A 14 19.65 31.40 -1.93
C ALA A 14 19.23 30.15 -1.12
N ASP A 15 19.30 30.28 0.22
CA ASP A 15 18.62 29.37 1.16
C ASP A 15 17.38 30.07 1.67
N ILE A 16 16.24 29.41 1.55
CA ILE A 16 14.94 29.91 2.02
C ILE A 16 14.37 28.89 3.01
N GLU A 17 14.06 29.34 4.23
CA GLU A 17 13.37 28.53 5.22
C GLU A 17 12.06 29.22 5.60
N LEU A 18 10.96 28.48 5.51
CA LEU A 18 9.62 28.96 5.83
C LEU A 18 8.94 28.00 6.80
N ASP A 19 8.28 28.57 7.82
CA ASP A 19 7.29 27.88 8.65
C ASP A 19 5.90 28.34 8.20
N LEU A 20 5.06 27.40 7.78
CA LEU A 20 3.76 27.67 7.16
C LEU A 20 2.67 26.93 7.93
N GLU A 21 1.55 27.58 8.11
CA GLU A 21 0.31 26.96 8.59
C GLU A 21 -0.78 27.21 7.53
N SER A 22 -1.45 26.14 7.09
CA SER A 22 -2.47 26.20 6.05
C SER A 22 -3.46 25.05 6.19
N SER A 23 -4.56 25.07 5.42
CA SER A 23 -5.30 23.83 5.18
C SER A 23 -4.49 22.86 4.32
N VAL A 24 -4.77 21.56 4.44
CA VAL A 24 -4.17 20.54 3.56
C VAL A 24 -4.57 20.82 2.11
N ALA A 25 -5.83 21.22 1.87
CA ALA A 25 -6.31 21.59 0.54
C ALA A 25 -5.48 22.71 -0.10
N ASP A 26 -5.19 23.78 0.64
CA ASP A 26 -4.43 24.91 0.10
C ASP A 26 -2.95 24.52 -0.13
N ALA A 27 -2.35 23.76 0.78
CA ALA A 27 -1.01 23.23 0.58
C ALA A 27 -0.91 22.38 -0.70
N LEU A 28 -1.90 21.51 -0.94
CA LEU A 28 -1.97 20.67 -2.14
C LEU A 28 -2.17 21.50 -3.41
N LYS A 29 -2.99 22.56 -3.39
CA LYS A 29 -3.15 23.48 -4.52
C LYS A 29 -1.84 24.17 -4.87
N GLN A 30 -1.04 24.56 -3.88
CA GLN A 30 0.24 25.21 -4.14
C GLN A 30 1.21 24.29 -4.89
N ILE A 31 1.27 23.00 -4.53
CA ILE A 31 2.14 22.03 -5.20
C ILE A 31 1.54 21.49 -6.52
N ASP A 32 0.27 21.81 -6.82
CA ASP A 32 -0.37 21.48 -8.09
C ASP A 32 -0.17 22.56 -9.18
N HIS A 33 0.29 23.75 -8.80
CA HIS A 33 0.61 24.79 -9.77
C HIS A 33 1.83 24.39 -10.63
N PRO A 34 1.80 24.75 -11.93
CA PRO A 34 2.98 24.63 -12.77
C PRO A 34 4.19 25.33 -12.13
N PRO A 35 5.39 24.75 -12.15
CA PRO A 35 5.79 23.57 -12.94
C PRO A 35 5.63 22.22 -12.24
N LEU A 36 5.09 22.16 -11.01
CA LEU A 36 5.10 20.94 -10.20
C LEU A 36 4.00 19.93 -10.63
N GLY A 37 2.71 20.30 -10.57
CA GLY A 37 1.60 19.45 -11.05
C GLY A 37 1.39 18.11 -10.33
N TYR A 38 2.03 17.90 -9.19
CA TYR A 38 2.12 16.60 -8.53
C TYR A 38 0.77 16.05 -8.05
N THR A 39 -0.12 16.91 -7.60
CA THR A 39 -1.41 16.51 -7.02
C THR A 39 -2.32 15.91 -8.07
N SER A 40 -2.39 16.55 -9.24
CA SER A 40 -3.16 16.07 -10.40
C SER A 40 -2.61 14.74 -10.93
N GLU A 41 -1.28 14.56 -10.97
CA GLU A 41 -0.66 13.30 -11.37
C GLU A 41 -0.99 12.13 -10.43
N MET A 42 -1.17 12.40 -9.14
CA MET A 42 -1.60 11.40 -8.15
C MET A 42 -3.11 11.14 -8.19
N GLY A 43 -3.89 11.90 -8.97
CA GLY A 43 -5.34 11.80 -9.05
C GLY A 43 -6.06 12.34 -7.80
N LEU A 44 -5.38 13.12 -6.99
CA LEU A 44 -5.97 13.78 -5.83
C LEU A 44 -6.75 15.03 -6.27
N LYS A 45 -7.86 15.31 -5.57
CA LYS A 45 -8.68 16.52 -5.75
C LYS A 45 -8.48 17.41 -4.52
N PRO A 46 -7.63 18.44 -4.57
CA PRO A 46 -7.30 19.24 -3.39
C PRO A 46 -8.54 19.78 -2.66
N ASP A 47 -9.53 20.27 -3.41
CA ASP A 47 -10.75 20.86 -2.83
C ASP A 47 -11.61 19.88 -2.01
N SER A 48 -11.44 18.59 -2.20
CA SER A 48 -12.18 17.57 -1.45
C SER A 48 -11.48 17.10 -0.18
N ILE A 49 -10.22 17.50 0.02
CA ILE A 49 -9.40 17.02 1.15
C ILE A 49 -9.52 18.01 2.31
N GLU A 50 -9.81 17.49 3.49
CA GLU A 50 -9.93 18.28 4.72
C GLU A 50 -8.68 18.09 5.60
N GLY A 51 -8.46 19.01 6.54
CA GLY A 51 -7.38 18.96 7.52
C GLY A 51 -6.49 20.19 7.52
N ASN A 52 -5.58 20.24 8.48
CA ASN A 52 -4.61 21.32 8.63
C ASN A 52 -3.18 20.77 8.45
N ALA A 53 -2.31 21.63 7.95
CA ALA A 53 -0.89 21.34 7.73
C ALA A 53 -0.03 22.40 8.43
N ARG A 54 0.94 21.94 9.24
CA ARG A 54 2.02 22.75 9.76
C ARG A 54 3.30 22.29 9.08
N THR A 55 3.84 23.12 8.22
CA THR A 55 4.88 22.77 7.26
C THR A 55 6.14 23.56 7.48
N LYS A 56 7.29 22.88 7.56
CA LYS A 56 8.62 23.47 7.42
C LYS A 56 9.12 23.21 6.01
N LEU A 57 9.35 24.28 5.26
CA LEU A 57 9.85 24.24 3.89
C LEU A 57 11.26 24.80 3.86
N LYS A 58 12.18 24.05 3.27
CA LYS A 58 13.54 24.51 2.95
C LYS A 58 13.75 24.42 1.46
N LEU A 59 14.23 25.50 0.87
CA LEU A 59 14.61 25.57 -0.53
C LEU A 59 16.06 26.01 -0.61
N ASN A 60 16.85 25.36 -1.47
CA ASN A 60 18.17 25.82 -1.89
C ASN A 60 18.18 25.92 -3.41
N LEU A 61 18.57 27.04 -3.94
CA LEU A 61 18.55 27.31 -5.38
C LEU A 61 19.67 28.24 -5.80
N GLU A 62 20.12 28.08 -7.04
CA GLU A 62 20.99 29.03 -7.73
C GLU A 62 20.15 30.21 -8.26
N ILE A 63 20.61 31.43 -8.03
CA ILE A 63 19.95 32.66 -8.51
C ILE A 63 20.32 32.87 -9.97
N LYS A 64 19.46 32.49 -10.89
CA LYS A 64 19.65 32.63 -12.34
C LYS A 64 18.32 32.94 -13.06
N ASN A 65 18.42 33.53 -14.27
CA ASN A 65 17.25 34.00 -15.01
C ASN A 65 16.32 32.87 -15.48
N ASP A 66 16.85 31.70 -15.78
CA ASP A 66 16.15 30.55 -16.33
C ASP A 66 16.15 29.37 -15.34
N LEU A 67 15.74 29.66 -14.09
CA LEU A 67 15.60 28.67 -13.03
C LEU A 67 14.56 27.63 -13.41
N LYS A 68 14.96 26.37 -13.39
CA LYS A 68 14.07 25.23 -13.62
C LYS A 68 13.76 24.50 -12.32
N PRO A 69 12.64 23.75 -12.25
CA PRO A 69 12.28 23.00 -11.04
C PRO A 69 13.37 22.04 -10.56
N GLU A 70 14.08 21.39 -11.49
CA GLU A 70 15.21 20.49 -11.20
C GLU A 70 16.43 21.18 -10.58
N ASP A 71 16.53 22.51 -10.72
CA ASP A 71 17.61 23.32 -10.14
C ASP A 71 17.34 23.69 -8.67
N VAL A 72 16.12 23.47 -8.18
CA VAL A 72 15.71 23.79 -6.82
C VAL A 72 15.78 22.55 -5.95
N MET A 73 16.61 22.57 -4.92
CA MET A 73 16.58 21.55 -3.88
C MET A 73 15.45 21.85 -2.90
N VAL A 74 14.59 20.90 -2.70
CA VAL A 74 13.39 21.01 -1.86
C VAL A 74 13.47 20.01 -0.70
N ASP A 75 13.21 20.48 0.52
CA ASP A 75 12.99 19.64 1.71
C ASP A 75 11.77 20.19 2.44
N VAL A 76 10.73 19.35 2.52
CA VAL A 76 9.45 19.65 3.18
C VAL A 76 9.23 18.66 4.30
N LYS A 77 8.89 19.16 5.48
CA LYS A 77 8.38 18.35 6.60
C LYS A 77 7.09 18.97 7.08
N SER A 78 6.02 18.17 7.11
CA SER A 78 4.71 18.66 7.51
C SER A 78 4.05 17.70 8.49
N ASP A 79 3.55 18.25 9.58
CA ASP A 79 2.61 17.59 10.48
C ASP A 79 1.20 17.94 10.01
N LEU A 80 0.45 16.91 9.62
CA LEU A 80 -0.94 17.05 9.16
C LEU A 80 -1.88 16.61 10.27
N SER A 81 -2.97 17.32 10.48
CA SER A 81 -3.94 17.03 11.54
C SER A 81 -5.39 17.10 11.06
N GLY A 82 -6.23 16.19 11.60
CA GLY A 82 -7.65 16.13 11.28
C GLY A 82 -7.90 15.87 9.79
N VAL A 83 -7.11 14.98 9.18
CA VAL A 83 -7.11 14.77 7.73
C VAL A 83 -8.25 13.85 7.33
N ARG A 84 -8.94 14.20 6.25
CA ARG A 84 -9.90 13.36 5.56
C ARG A 84 -9.65 13.37 4.06
N PHE A 85 -9.41 12.19 3.49
CA PHE A 85 -9.30 11.94 2.06
C PHE A 85 -10.56 11.18 1.63
N PRO A 86 -11.51 11.83 0.95
CA PRO A 86 -12.72 11.16 0.49
C PRO A 86 -12.47 10.31 -0.74
N ASP A 87 -13.26 9.25 -0.89
CA ASP A 87 -13.32 8.39 -2.08
C ASP A 87 -11.96 7.79 -2.52
N ILE A 88 -11.02 7.57 -1.59
CA ILE A 88 -9.70 7.03 -1.93
C ILE A 88 -9.76 5.55 -2.30
N PHE A 89 -10.64 4.79 -1.67
CA PHE A 89 -10.85 3.38 -2.00
C PHE A 89 -12.31 3.13 -2.33
N GLU A 90 -12.62 3.00 -3.62
CA GLU A 90 -14.00 2.97 -4.12
C GLU A 90 -14.74 4.25 -3.72
N THR A 91 -15.73 4.16 -2.81
CA THR A 91 -16.50 5.29 -2.26
C THR A 91 -16.22 5.50 -0.77
N LYS A 92 -15.04 5.05 -0.30
CA LYS A 92 -14.69 5.04 1.13
C LYS A 92 -13.65 6.10 1.45
N ASP A 93 -13.85 6.70 2.61
CA ASP A 93 -12.97 7.73 3.13
C ASP A 93 -11.81 7.15 3.93
N ILE A 94 -10.66 7.79 3.81
CA ILE A 94 -9.55 7.62 4.74
C ILE A 94 -9.46 8.84 5.63
N THR A 95 -9.47 8.63 6.94
CA THR A 95 -9.30 9.68 7.94
C THR A 95 -8.08 9.42 8.80
N ALA A 96 -7.47 10.50 9.31
CA ALA A 96 -6.37 10.43 10.26
C ALA A 96 -6.40 11.60 11.22
N ASP A 97 -6.11 11.33 12.49
CA ASP A 97 -5.97 12.37 13.50
C ASP A 97 -4.65 13.13 13.29
N GLU A 98 -3.55 12.40 13.00
CA GLU A 98 -2.22 12.94 12.74
C GLU A 98 -1.50 12.12 11.66
N LEU A 99 -0.84 12.80 10.71
CA LEU A 99 0.06 12.21 9.72
C LEU A 99 1.35 13.03 9.63
N LYS A 100 2.44 12.34 9.32
CA LYS A 100 3.73 12.97 9.02
C LYS A 100 4.02 12.85 7.54
N LEU A 101 4.27 13.99 6.90
CA LEU A 101 4.63 14.09 5.50
C LEU A 101 6.06 14.62 5.37
N GLU A 102 6.87 13.93 4.59
CA GLU A 102 8.19 14.40 4.16
C GLU A 102 8.24 14.36 2.62
N VAL A 103 8.72 15.44 2.01
CA VAL A 103 8.88 15.54 0.55
C VAL A 103 10.25 16.12 0.23
N ASN A 104 10.92 15.55 -0.76
CA ASN A 104 12.15 16.09 -1.33
C ASN A 104 12.20 15.80 -2.84
N ASN A 105 13.27 16.22 -3.52
CA ASN A 105 13.42 16.00 -4.97
C ASN A 105 13.39 14.51 -5.40
N LYS A 106 13.53 13.56 -4.49
CA LYS A 106 13.57 12.13 -4.79
C LYS A 106 12.22 11.45 -4.58
N GLY A 107 11.35 12.03 -3.76
CA GLY A 107 10.06 11.41 -3.48
C GLY A 107 9.34 12.00 -2.27
N LEU A 108 8.27 11.32 -1.91
CA LEU A 108 7.39 11.64 -0.79
C LEU A 108 7.31 10.44 0.15
N SER A 109 7.24 10.71 1.44
CA SER A 109 6.90 9.75 2.48
C SER A 109 5.76 10.28 3.34
N LEU A 110 4.68 9.51 3.49
CA LEU A 110 3.55 9.82 4.38
C LEU A 110 3.35 8.67 5.35
N THR A 111 3.35 8.96 6.65
CA THR A 111 3.22 7.92 7.68
C THR A 111 2.24 8.32 8.77
N GLY A 112 1.54 7.35 9.34
CA GLY A 112 0.68 7.54 10.50
C GLY A 112 -0.37 6.45 10.68
N ASP A 113 -1.18 6.62 11.72
CA ASP A 113 -2.36 5.80 11.96
C ASP A 113 -3.55 6.40 11.20
N VAL A 114 -4.21 5.60 10.39
CA VAL A 114 -5.36 6.01 9.58
C VAL A 114 -6.56 5.10 9.85
N LYS A 115 -7.73 5.55 9.45
CA LYS A 115 -8.96 4.75 9.46
C LYS A 115 -9.54 4.71 8.04
N LEU A 116 -9.79 3.51 7.53
CA LEU A 116 -10.64 3.30 6.37
C LEU A 116 -12.08 3.20 6.92
N GLU A 117 -12.90 4.23 6.72
CA GLU A 117 -14.14 4.41 7.46
C GLU A 117 -13.88 4.34 8.98
N ASN A 118 -14.28 3.25 9.63
CA ASN A 118 -14.06 3.00 11.06
C ASN A 118 -12.98 1.95 11.35
N ILE A 119 -12.28 1.44 10.34
CA ILE A 119 -11.29 0.36 10.49
C ILE A 119 -9.89 0.96 10.66
N PRO A 120 -9.24 0.78 11.81
CA PRO A 120 -7.91 1.31 12.05
C PRO A 120 -6.85 0.53 11.26
N LEU A 121 -5.93 1.26 10.63
CA LEU A 121 -4.77 0.74 9.91
C LEU A 121 -3.55 1.60 10.24
N LYS A 122 -2.36 1.02 10.15
CA LYS A 122 -1.11 1.80 10.07
C LYS A 122 -0.73 1.95 8.61
N LEU A 123 -0.38 3.16 8.20
CA LEU A 123 0.01 3.50 6.84
C LEU A 123 1.46 4.01 6.81
N ALA A 124 2.25 3.48 5.87
CA ALA A 124 3.44 4.15 5.39
C ALA A 124 3.40 4.12 3.85
N TRP A 125 3.27 5.30 3.25
CA TRP A 125 3.26 5.50 1.80
C TRP A 125 4.55 6.19 1.37
N ASN A 126 5.17 5.66 0.34
CA ASN A 126 6.32 6.27 -0.33
C ASN A 126 6.01 6.40 -1.82
N GLU A 127 6.15 7.60 -2.34
CA GLU A 127 6.13 7.90 -3.77
C GLU A 127 7.54 8.19 -4.23
N ASN A 128 7.91 7.72 -5.41
CA ASN A 128 9.26 7.84 -5.95
C ASN A 128 9.22 8.69 -7.22
N PHE A 129 9.88 9.86 -7.20
CA PHE A 129 9.82 10.83 -8.31
C PHE A 129 10.86 10.58 -9.40
N GLY A 130 11.90 9.82 -9.13
CA GLY A 130 13.04 9.71 -10.05
C GLY A 130 13.49 8.31 -10.40
N ASP A 131 13.38 7.35 -9.51
CA ASP A 131 13.81 5.98 -9.76
C ASP A 131 12.68 5.18 -10.43
N LYS A 132 13.07 4.30 -11.34
CA LYS A 132 12.15 3.55 -12.19
C LYS A 132 11.86 2.14 -11.67
N ASN A 133 12.35 1.77 -10.51
CA ASN A 133 12.12 0.43 -9.96
C ASN A 133 10.68 0.25 -9.50
N TYR A 134 10.06 1.30 -8.97
CA TYR A 134 8.63 1.36 -8.65
C TYR A 134 8.19 2.83 -8.60
N ARG A 135 6.91 3.07 -8.79
CA ARG A 135 6.29 4.39 -8.65
C ARG A 135 5.89 4.65 -7.19
N SER A 136 5.02 3.80 -6.66
CA SER A 136 4.47 3.96 -5.31
C SER A 136 4.63 2.68 -4.49
N ARG A 137 4.84 2.84 -3.18
CA ARG A 137 4.86 1.73 -2.23
C ARG A 137 4.06 2.08 -0.99
N TYR A 138 3.10 1.22 -0.67
CA TYR A 138 2.25 1.35 0.52
C TYR A 138 2.53 0.16 1.44
N LYS A 139 2.87 0.44 2.70
CA LYS A 139 2.91 -0.58 3.76
C LYS A 139 1.72 -0.35 4.67
N LEU A 140 0.95 -1.40 4.87
CA LEU A 140 -0.27 -1.40 5.67
C LEU A 140 -0.17 -2.47 6.75
N SER A 141 -0.47 -2.11 8.00
CA SER A 141 -0.66 -3.08 9.09
C SER A 141 -2.07 -2.93 9.63
N PHE A 142 -2.81 -4.03 9.69
CA PHE A 142 -4.22 -4.03 10.08
C PHE A 142 -4.68 -5.35 10.66
N LYS A 143 -5.87 -5.31 11.27
CA LYS A 143 -6.58 -6.50 11.74
C LYS A 143 -7.59 -6.94 10.68
N PHE A 144 -7.35 -8.11 10.06
CA PHE A 144 -8.30 -8.73 9.15
C PHE A 144 -9.36 -9.49 9.95
N ASN A 145 -10.57 -8.98 9.97
CA ASN A 145 -11.71 -9.51 10.72
C ASN A 145 -13.02 -9.32 9.92
N ASN A 146 -14.16 -9.71 10.51
CA ASN A 146 -15.45 -9.59 9.84
C ASN A 146 -15.83 -8.13 9.51
N ALA A 147 -15.41 -7.14 10.32
CA ALA A 147 -15.67 -5.74 10.02
C ALA A 147 -14.95 -5.30 8.75
N LEU A 148 -13.65 -5.59 8.64
CA LEU A 148 -12.88 -5.25 7.42
C LEU A 148 -13.38 -6.02 6.19
N LYS A 149 -13.73 -7.31 6.34
CA LYS A 149 -14.32 -8.09 5.23
C LYS A 149 -15.58 -7.42 4.68
N LYS A 150 -16.46 -6.96 5.57
CA LYS A 150 -17.67 -6.24 5.21
C LYS A 150 -17.38 -4.92 4.50
N GLU A 151 -16.44 -4.13 5.04
CA GLU A 151 -16.05 -2.85 4.43
C GLU A 151 -15.44 -3.04 3.03
N LEU A 152 -14.66 -4.09 2.82
CA LEU A 152 -14.05 -4.38 1.53
C LEU A 152 -15.00 -5.11 0.56
N ASN A 153 -16.27 -5.32 0.90
CA ASN A 153 -17.21 -6.17 0.15
C ASN A 153 -16.62 -7.55 -0.16
N PHE A 154 -15.77 -8.05 0.74
CA PHE A 154 -15.05 -9.31 0.56
C PHE A 154 -15.88 -10.46 1.14
N ASP A 155 -16.90 -10.88 0.41
CA ASP A 155 -17.77 -11.97 0.82
C ASP A 155 -17.32 -13.28 0.14
N SER A 156 -16.68 -14.13 0.94
CA SER A 156 -16.32 -15.49 0.55
C SER A 156 -16.80 -16.44 1.63
N ALA A 157 -17.65 -17.39 1.27
CA ALA A 157 -18.14 -18.41 2.19
C ALA A 157 -16.99 -19.14 2.91
N MET A 158 -15.85 -19.34 2.23
CA MET A 158 -14.68 -20.02 2.80
C MET A 158 -13.92 -19.17 3.83
N LEU A 159 -14.17 -17.87 3.90
CA LEU A 159 -13.58 -16.97 4.90
C LEU A 159 -14.54 -16.63 6.04
N ASN A 160 -15.67 -17.31 6.11
CA ASN A 160 -16.69 -17.16 7.14
C ASN A 160 -16.87 -18.46 7.93
N PRO A 161 -17.49 -18.43 9.11
CA PRO A 161 -17.88 -19.65 9.82
C PRO A 161 -18.72 -20.60 8.92
N PRO A 162 -18.50 -21.91 9.00
CA PRO A 162 -17.68 -22.61 9.98
C PRO A 162 -16.18 -22.72 9.63
N TYR A 163 -15.74 -22.23 8.47
CA TYR A 163 -14.38 -22.45 7.96
C TYR A 163 -13.36 -21.54 8.62
N VAL A 164 -13.72 -20.27 8.83
CA VAL A 164 -12.82 -19.27 9.42
C VAL A 164 -13.58 -18.44 10.44
N ASP A 165 -13.03 -18.31 11.65
CA ASP A 165 -13.58 -17.46 12.71
C ASP A 165 -12.44 -16.74 13.48
N GLY A 166 -12.70 -15.52 13.96
CA GLY A 166 -11.72 -14.70 14.65
C GLY A 166 -11.06 -13.65 13.75
N TYR A 167 -9.77 -13.37 13.98
CA TYR A 167 -9.03 -12.36 13.22
C TYR A 167 -7.58 -12.74 12.99
N ALA A 168 -6.97 -12.19 11.94
CA ALA A 168 -5.54 -12.22 11.69
C ALA A 168 -4.93 -10.81 11.85
N LEU A 169 -3.67 -10.75 12.28
CA LEU A 169 -2.85 -9.55 12.15
C LEU A 169 -2.12 -9.61 10.81
N VAL A 170 -2.29 -8.59 10.01
CA VAL A 170 -1.81 -8.59 8.63
C VAL A 170 -0.86 -7.41 8.42
N ASP A 171 0.32 -7.71 7.89
CA ASP A 171 1.23 -6.76 7.29
C ASP A 171 1.19 -6.96 5.77
N SER A 172 0.94 -5.89 5.03
CA SER A 172 0.87 -5.92 3.56
C SER A 172 1.76 -4.83 2.98
N GLU A 173 2.44 -5.14 1.87
CA GLU A 173 3.14 -4.17 1.06
C GLU A 173 2.58 -4.19 -0.37
N ILE A 174 2.04 -3.06 -0.81
CA ILE A 174 1.55 -2.85 -2.16
C ILE A 174 2.61 -2.06 -2.91
N THR A 175 3.15 -2.61 -3.99
CA THR A 175 4.12 -1.95 -4.85
C THR A 175 3.52 -1.72 -6.23
N VAL A 176 3.33 -0.46 -6.58
CA VAL A 176 2.87 -0.02 -7.90
C VAL A 176 4.10 0.26 -8.76
N TYR A 177 4.29 -0.50 -9.83
CA TYR A 177 5.43 -0.33 -10.72
C TYR A 177 5.14 0.69 -11.82
N ASP A 178 3.94 0.62 -12.38
CA ASP A 178 3.43 1.51 -13.42
C ASP A 178 1.90 1.58 -13.36
N SER A 179 1.27 2.22 -14.34
CA SER A 179 -0.19 2.38 -14.39
C SER A 179 -0.97 1.06 -14.48
N ARG A 180 -0.31 -0.03 -14.83
CA ARG A 180 -0.96 -1.33 -15.09
C ARG A 180 -0.52 -2.43 -14.14
N LYS A 181 0.72 -2.38 -13.64
CA LYS A 181 1.34 -3.47 -12.89
C LYS A 181 1.47 -3.13 -11.40
N THR A 182 0.85 -3.94 -10.56
CA THR A 182 0.94 -3.85 -9.11
C THR A 182 1.26 -5.22 -8.51
N SER A 183 2.09 -5.24 -7.49
CA SER A 183 2.34 -6.43 -6.66
C SER A 183 1.87 -6.15 -5.24
N VAL A 184 1.23 -7.15 -4.62
CA VAL A 184 0.83 -7.09 -3.21
C VAL A 184 1.47 -8.27 -2.49
N SER A 185 2.33 -8.00 -1.53
CA SER A 185 2.81 -9.02 -0.59
C SER A 185 2.00 -8.94 0.71
N VAL A 186 1.65 -10.11 1.23
CA VAL A 186 0.84 -10.25 2.44
C VAL A 186 1.55 -11.19 3.39
N ASN A 187 1.60 -10.81 4.66
CA ASN A 187 2.03 -11.64 5.77
C ASN A 187 0.95 -11.58 6.86
N ALA A 188 0.27 -12.70 7.10
CA ALA A 188 -0.84 -12.78 8.04
C ALA A 188 -0.52 -13.75 9.19
N GLN A 189 -0.50 -13.22 10.40
CA GLN A 189 -0.38 -14.00 11.63
C GLN A 189 -1.77 -14.47 12.05
N LEU A 190 -1.99 -15.79 12.05
CA LEU A 190 -3.31 -16.40 12.26
C LEU A 190 -3.55 -16.82 13.72
N ASN A 191 -2.75 -16.38 14.68
CA ASN A 191 -2.81 -16.84 16.07
C ASN A 191 -4.21 -16.69 16.72
N HIS A 192 -4.93 -15.62 16.33
CA HIS A 192 -6.27 -15.32 16.88
C HIS A 192 -7.42 -15.75 15.96
N MET A 193 -7.14 -16.65 15.02
CA MET A 193 -8.09 -17.14 14.05
C MET A 193 -8.23 -18.66 14.19
N ALA A 194 -9.46 -19.17 14.25
CA ALA A 194 -9.74 -20.58 14.04
C ALA A 194 -9.90 -20.83 12.54
N VAL A 195 -9.35 -21.93 12.03
CA VAL A 195 -9.47 -22.32 10.63
C VAL A 195 -9.79 -23.80 10.56
N ASP A 196 -10.83 -24.17 9.82
CA ASP A 196 -11.21 -25.55 9.58
C ASP A 196 -11.34 -25.84 8.07
N PHE A 197 -10.23 -26.24 7.48
CA PHE A 197 -10.14 -26.80 6.14
C PHE A 197 -9.76 -28.28 6.24
N SER A 198 -10.47 -29.02 7.08
CA SER A 198 -10.22 -30.45 7.31
C SER A 198 -10.26 -31.27 6.02
N PHE A 199 -11.02 -30.83 5.01
CA PHE A 199 -11.04 -31.45 3.68
C PHE A 199 -9.71 -31.32 2.92
N LEU A 200 -8.83 -30.37 3.31
CA LEU A 200 -7.45 -30.24 2.84
C LEU A 200 -6.42 -30.75 3.88
N GLY A 201 -6.86 -31.35 4.97
CA GLY A 201 -6.00 -31.79 6.06
C GLY A 201 -5.48 -30.66 6.95
N PHE A 202 -6.05 -29.45 6.85
CA PHE A 202 -5.63 -28.31 7.67
C PHE A 202 -6.73 -27.89 8.65
N LYS A 203 -6.39 -27.96 9.93
CA LYS A 203 -7.24 -27.44 11.01
C LYS A 203 -6.40 -26.80 12.07
N LYS A 204 -6.84 -25.64 12.56
CA LYS A 204 -6.21 -24.95 13.70
C LYS A 204 -7.25 -24.30 14.59
N SER A 205 -7.00 -24.36 15.89
CA SER A 205 -7.78 -23.63 16.90
C SER A 205 -7.22 -22.21 17.10
N VAL A 206 -8.02 -21.36 17.74
CA VAL A 206 -7.53 -20.10 18.29
C VAL A 206 -6.35 -20.36 19.23
N ASN A 207 -5.37 -19.46 19.27
CA ASN A 207 -4.12 -19.54 20.03
C ASN A 207 -3.09 -20.59 19.53
N GLU A 208 -3.39 -21.37 18.51
CA GLU A 208 -2.33 -22.08 17.80
C GLU A 208 -1.62 -21.15 16.81
N ALA A 209 -0.30 -21.17 16.84
CA ALA A 209 0.50 -20.35 15.91
C ALA A 209 0.39 -20.88 14.47
N ALA A 210 0.05 -20.00 13.55
CA ALA A 210 0.15 -20.25 12.12
C ALA A 210 0.40 -18.94 11.39
N ASN A 211 1.03 -19.03 10.23
CA ASN A 211 1.33 -17.89 9.39
C ASN A 211 0.98 -18.17 7.93
N LEU A 212 0.37 -17.18 7.28
CA LEU A 212 0.10 -17.19 5.85
C LEU A 212 0.89 -16.07 5.18
N THR A 213 1.67 -16.41 4.18
CA THR A 213 2.28 -15.43 3.28
C THR A 213 1.78 -15.61 1.87
N ALA A 214 1.59 -14.53 1.15
CA ALA A 214 1.21 -14.56 -0.26
C ALA A 214 1.82 -13.37 -1.01
N VAL A 215 2.07 -13.59 -2.30
CA VAL A 215 2.38 -12.53 -3.26
C VAL A 215 1.30 -12.57 -4.32
N LEU A 216 0.64 -11.45 -4.56
CA LEU A 216 -0.39 -11.29 -5.57
C LEU A 216 0.15 -10.37 -6.66
N SER A 217 -0.12 -10.71 -7.91
CA SER A 217 0.17 -9.86 -9.06
C SER A 217 -1.14 -9.33 -9.62
N LEU A 218 -1.25 -8.02 -9.77
CA LEU A 218 -2.38 -7.36 -10.39
C LEU A 218 -1.95 -6.75 -11.71
N TYR A 219 -2.83 -6.80 -12.70
CA TYR A 219 -2.69 -6.15 -13.98
C TYR A 219 -3.99 -5.40 -14.30
N ASP A 220 -3.90 -4.11 -14.60
CA ASP A 220 -5.05 -3.20 -14.75
C ASP A 220 -6.01 -3.29 -13.53
N ASN A 221 -5.45 -3.29 -12.32
CA ASN A 221 -6.16 -3.42 -11.03
C ASN A 221 -6.95 -4.73 -10.84
N LYS A 222 -6.74 -5.73 -11.69
CA LYS A 222 -7.34 -7.05 -11.56
C LYS A 222 -6.29 -8.07 -11.14
N LEU A 223 -6.66 -8.97 -10.23
CA LEU A 223 -5.80 -10.08 -9.85
C LEU A 223 -5.52 -10.96 -11.07
N SER A 224 -4.24 -11.13 -11.42
CA SER A 224 -3.79 -11.91 -12.58
C SER A 224 -3.10 -13.20 -12.19
N ALA A 225 -2.48 -13.23 -11.01
CA ALA A 225 -1.81 -14.43 -10.48
C ALA A 225 -1.57 -14.29 -8.97
N VAL A 226 -1.35 -15.44 -8.32
CA VAL A 226 -0.70 -15.55 -7.02
C VAL A 226 0.60 -16.33 -7.23
N PRO A 227 1.72 -15.66 -7.58
CA PRO A 227 2.98 -16.33 -7.93
C PRO A 227 3.54 -17.20 -6.81
N ARG A 228 3.15 -16.91 -5.59
CA ARG A 228 3.55 -17.69 -4.41
C ARG A 228 2.56 -17.47 -3.27
N PHE A 229 2.20 -18.56 -2.61
CA PHE A 229 1.61 -18.53 -1.27
C PHE A 229 2.26 -19.62 -0.41
N SER A 230 2.26 -19.40 0.91
CA SER A 230 2.71 -20.38 1.89
C SER A 230 1.89 -20.25 3.16
N LEU A 231 1.32 -21.37 3.61
CA LEU A 231 0.66 -21.52 4.90
C LEU A 231 1.50 -22.45 5.75
N PHE A 232 1.88 -21.99 6.92
CA PHE A 232 2.70 -22.74 7.86
C PHE A 232 2.03 -22.83 9.24
N LYS A 233 1.99 -24.02 9.80
CA LYS A 233 1.52 -24.30 11.17
C LYS A 233 2.29 -25.49 11.74
N ASN A 234 3.12 -25.27 12.76
CA ASN A 234 3.98 -26.32 13.35
C ASN A 234 4.76 -27.10 12.26
N ASP A 235 4.42 -28.36 12.07
CA ASP A 235 5.00 -29.26 11.07
C ASP A 235 4.17 -29.37 9.79
N PHE A 236 3.04 -28.68 9.70
CA PHE A 236 2.25 -28.58 8.45
C PHE A 236 2.74 -27.40 7.60
N LYS A 237 2.97 -27.65 6.33
CA LYS A 237 3.33 -26.65 5.34
C LYS A 237 2.56 -26.88 4.04
N LEU A 238 1.98 -25.82 3.51
CA LEU A 238 1.33 -25.78 2.21
C LEU A 238 1.91 -24.64 1.41
N GLU A 239 2.48 -24.92 0.25
CA GLU A 239 3.06 -23.92 -0.64
C GLU A 239 2.59 -24.17 -2.07
N GLY A 240 2.47 -23.08 -2.82
CA GLY A 240 2.10 -23.18 -4.22
C GLY A 240 1.95 -21.83 -4.88
N LYS A 241 1.34 -21.87 -6.07
CA LYS A 241 1.00 -20.70 -6.88
C LYS A 241 -0.34 -20.91 -7.57
N ILE A 242 -0.95 -19.81 -7.97
CA ILE A 242 -2.25 -19.78 -8.66
C ILE A 242 -2.12 -18.88 -9.88
N ASP A 243 -2.50 -19.40 -11.05
CA ASP A 243 -2.64 -18.62 -12.26
C ASP A 243 -4.11 -18.39 -12.57
N LEU A 244 -4.46 -17.18 -12.99
CA LEU A 244 -5.79 -16.81 -13.41
C LEU A 244 -5.80 -16.51 -14.92
N ASP A 245 -6.97 -16.58 -15.53
CA ASP A 245 -7.18 -16.12 -16.90
C ASP A 245 -7.37 -14.58 -16.92
N LYS A 246 -7.49 -14.00 -18.12
CA LYS A 246 -7.72 -12.56 -18.32
C LYS A 246 -9.02 -12.04 -17.70
N ASP A 247 -9.97 -12.91 -17.43
CA ASP A 247 -11.27 -12.57 -16.84
C ASP A 247 -11.25 -12.73 -15.31
N GLY A 248 -10.12 -13.20 -14.74
CA GLY A 248 -9.91 -13.39 -13.30
C GLY A 248 -10.38 -14.76 -12.79
N ASN A 249 -10.72 -15.70 -13.68
CA ASN A 249 -11.10 -17.06 -13.27
C ASN A 249 -9.86 -17.91 -13.04
N LEU A 250 -9.98 -18.88 -12.15
CA LEU A 250 -8.91 -19.84 -11.87
C LEU A 250 -8.55 -20.65 -13.12
N LYS A 251 -7.30 -20.60 -13.51
CA LYS A 251 -6.73 -21.35 -14.64
C LYS A 251 -5.97 -22.57 -14.15
N THR A 252 -4.97 -22.37 -13.32
CA THR A 252 -4.20 -23.47 -12.69
C THR A 252 -3.93 -23.19 -11.22
N VAL A 253 -3.90 -24.27 -10.42
CA VAL A 253 -3.41 -24.25 -9.04
C VAL A 253 -2.30 -25.29 -8.96
N ASP A 254 -1.07 -24.86 -8.79
CA ASP A 254 0.08 -25.71 -8.56
C ASP A 254 0.40 -25.70 -7.07
N ILE A 255 0.29 -26.85 -6.45
CA ILE A 255 0.72 -27.10 -5.08
C ILE A 255 2.12 -27.72 -5.13
N ASP A 256 3.11 -26.90 -4.83
CA ASP A 256 4.53 -27.30 -4.88
C ASP A 256 4.90 -28.22 -3.70
N ASN A 257 4.25 -28.00 -2.56
CA ASN A 257 4.46 -28.80 -1.37
C ASN A 257 3.24 -28.78 -0.44
N ILE A 258 2.75 -29.96 -0.09
CA ILE A 258 1.93 -30.19 1.09
C ILE A 258 2.73 -31.15 1.96
N SER A 259 3.17 -30.72 3.12
CA SER A 259 3.90 -31.57 4.05
C SER A 259 3.31 -31.51 5.44
N GLY A 260 3.29 -32.66 6.09
CA GLY A 260 2.93 -32.88 7.49
C GLY A 260 3.92 -33.86 8.12
N PRO A 261 3.70 -34.28 9.37
CA PRO A 261 4.66 -35.08 10.15
C PRO A 261 5.13 -36.36 9.46
N ARG A 262 4.33 -36.93 8.56
CA ARG A 262 4.60 -38.23 7.91
C ARG A 262 4.27 -38.25 6.42
N THR A 263 3.92 -37.11 5.83
CA THR A 263 3.42 -37.06 4.44
C THR A 263 3.96 -35.84 3.72
N SER A 264 4.37 -36.03 2.48
CA SER A 264 4.66 -34.95 1.54
C SER A 264 4.01 -35.28 0.21
N ALA A 265 3.39 -34.27 -0.41
CA ALA A 265 2.71 -34.42 -1.70
C ALA A 265 2.88 -33.15 -2.54
N LYS A 266 2.73 -33.32 -3.85
CA LYS A 266 2.59 -32.23 -4.83
C LYS A 266 1.31 -32.46 -5.60
N ALA A 267 0.65 -31.41 -6.04
CA ALA A 267 -0.56 -31.51 -6.84
C ALA A 267 -0.61 -30.41 -7.88
N ARG A 268 -1.24 -30.69 -9.01
CA ARG A 268 -1.60 -29.69 -10.00
C ARG A 268 -3.05 -29.85 -10.38
N ILE A 269 -3.79 -28.77 -10.32
CA ILE A 269 -5.17 -28.69 -10.78
C ILE A 269 -5.19 -27.79 -11.99
N ASP A 270 -5.59 -28.32 -13.14
CA ASP A 270 -5.74 -27.58 -14.39
C ASP A 270 -7.24 -27.49 -14.70
N LEU A 271 -7.77 -26.26 -14.62
CA LEU A 271 -9.18 -25.95 -14.84
C LEU A 271 -9.47 -25.50 -16.28
N THR A 272 -8.46 -25.45 -17.15
CA THR A 272 -8.63 -25.08 -18.56
C THR A 272 -9.15 -26.24 -19.42
N GLN A 273 -9.02 -27.47 -18.92
CA GLN A 273 -9.51 -28.64 -19.63
C GLN A 273 -10.99 -28.85 -19.30
N GLN A 274 -11.88 -28.49 -20.23
CA GLN A 274 -13.26 -28.96 -20.15
C GLN A 274 -13.24 -30.48 -20.25
N PRO A 275 -14.03 -31.21 -19.40
CA PRO A 275 -14.16 -32.63 -19.60
C PRO A 275 -14.69 -32.88 -21.02
N LYS A 276 -13.96 -33.66 -21.80
CA LYS A 276 -14.47 -34.16 -23.11
C LYS A 276 -15.80 -34.85 -22.83
N LYS A 277 -16.89 -34.27 -23.35
CA LYS A 277 -18.22 -34.91 -23.34
C LYS A 277 -18.18 -36.20 -24.16
#